data_4919e09ae3dacccbb3e3c8ff4e721acd
#
_entry.id   4919e09ae3dacccbb3e3c8ff4e721acd
#
_cell.length_a   1.000
_cell.length_b   1.000
_cell.length_c   1.000
_cell.angle_alpha   90.00
_cell.angle_beta   90.00
_cell.angle_gamma   90.00
#
_symmetry.space_group_name_H-M   'P 1'
#
loop_
_entity.id
_entity.type
_entity.pdbx_description
1 polymer ?
#
loop_
_entity_poly.entity_id
_entity_poly.type
_entity_poly.pdbx_seq_one_letter_code
_entity_poly.pdbx_strand_id
1 'polypeptide(L)'
;SHYPYPFIDGKFDSTLFPLAEWREASRLSLSVADVVDWSTGSGDADDPMLLDQIRTKILTRRGIQARRDQILVTMGTQNSLYLISQLLAHRETVVAMEEPGNFVARELCEKNGARVVPSPVDEQGLVIDGALAEVDVAYVTPSHQIPTAVAMPLERRQALMESAHVHDFMIIEDDYECETSYMDHPLPALRSMDKEGRVVYVASLSQVLAPGIRLGFIVANADFIESARQLRRQVLNHPPLNNQRAAAIFLSLGHYDALMPRLGRIFRERRMRLRGALSNIRGIPLEISPEVGGTTYWVRAPRDFDIAKLAIEAERHGIL
;
A
#
# COMPACT_ATOMS: atom_id res chain seq x y z
N SER A 1 -18.33 6.74 17.60
CA SER A 1 -19.11 6.08 16.53
C SER A 1 -20.43 5.59 17.14
N HIS A 2 -21.54 5.82 16.44
CA HIS A 2 -22.88 5.32 16.84
C HIS A 2 -22.98 3.79 16.73
N TYR A 3 -22.02 3.17 16.05
CA TYR A 3 -22.01 1.74 15.79
C TYR A 3 -20.99 1.04 16.69
N PRO A 4 -21.42 0.10 17.55
CA PRO A 4 -20.51 -0.66 18.42
C PRO A 4 -19.58 -1.60 17.65
N TYR A 5 -19.98 -2.02 16.43
CA TYR A 5 -19.23 -2.93 15.57
C TYR A 5 -18.97 -2.32 14.19
N PRO A 6 -18.08 -1.32 14.08
CA PRO A 6 -17.77 -0.70 12.81
C PRO A 6 -16.80 -1.59 12.02
N PHE A 7 -17.28 -2.28 10.99
CA PHE A 7 -16.45 -2.98 10.01
C PHE A 7 -15.99 -2.03 8.89
N ILE A 8 -15.61 -0.81 9.29
CA ILE A 8 -15.09 0.21 8.37
C ILE A 8 -13.62 -0.12 8.09
N ASP A 9 -13.27 -0.17 6.82
CA ASP A 9 -11.91 -0.42 6.38
C ASP A 9 -10.91 0.62 6.92
N GLY A 10 -9.70 0.16 7.22
CA GLY A 10 -8.58 1.00 7.63
C GLY A 10 -8.62 1.53 9.06
N LYS A 11 -9.53 1.06 9.92
CA LYS A 11 -9.53 1.46 11.33
C LYS A 11 -8.38 0.81 12.09
N PHE A 12 -7.39 1.60 12.42
CA PHE A 12 -6.22 1.16 13.18
C PHE A 12 -6.59 0.83 14.64
N ASP A 13 -6.11 -0.32 15.14
CA ASP A 13 -6.21 -0.68 16.55
C ASP A 13 -5.09 0.03 17.34
N SER A 14 -5.44 1.12 18.03
CA SER A 14 -4.50 1.91 18.81
C SER A 14 -3.79 1.15 19.93
N THR A 15 -4.31 0.00 20.37
CA THR A 15 -3.67 -0.84 21.39
C THR A 15 -2.42 -1.56 20.85
N LEU A 16 -2.28 -1.65 19.52
CA LEU A 16 -1.12 -2.24 18.85
C LEU A 16 0.01 -1.24 18.63
N PHE A 17 -0.25 0.06 18.81
CA PHE A 17 0.74 1.10 18.61
C PHE A 17 1.94 0.91 19.56
N PRO A 18 3.19 0.92 19.07
CA PRO A 18 4.39 0.75 19.88
C PRO A 18 4.74 2.04 20.62
N LEU A 19 3.90 2.41 21.63
CA LEU A 19 3.95 3.72 22.28
C LEU A 19 5.29 4.01 22.98
N ALA A 20 5.88 3.01 23.64
CA ALA A 20 7.13 3.19 24.37
C ALA A 20 8.29 3.45 23.40
N GLU A 21 8.38 2.64 22.37
CA GLU A 21 9.40 2.70 21.32
C GLU A 21 9.27 3.97 20.48
N TRP A 22 8.02 4.36 20.15
CA TRP A 22 7.77 5.61 19.44
C TRP A 22 8.10 6.84 20.27
N ARG A 23 7.80 6.80 21.58
CA ARG A 23 8.16 7.86 22.52
C ARG A 23 9.68 8.01 22.65
N GLU A 24 10.42 6.90 22.69
CA GLU A 24 11.87 6.91 22.71
C GLU A 24 12.42 7.55 21.43
N ALA A 25 11.99 7.09 20.26
CA ALA A 25 12.41 7.62 18.96
C ALA A 25 12.09 9.14 18.83
N SER A 26 10.87 9.53 19.23
CA SER A 26 10.47 10.94 19.22
C SER A 26 11.31 11.81 20.17
N ARG A 27 11.63 11.31 21.37
CA ARG A 27 12.51 12.02 22.31
C ARG A 27 13.92 12.18 21.74
N LEU A 28 14.46 11.16 21.11
CA LEU A 28 15.78 11.21 20.49
C LEU A 28 15.81 12.18 19.30
N SER A 29 14.74 12.27 18.51
CA SER A 29 14.66 13.23 17.39
C SER A 29 14.64 14.71 17.83
N LEU A 30 14.49 14.97 19.14
CA LEU A 30 14.58 16.29 19.75
C LEU A 30 15.94 16.57 20.38
N SER A 31 16.98 15.78 20.08
CA SER A 31 18.36 16.13 20.44
C SER A 31 18.79 17.44 19.75
N VAL A 32 19.72 18.16 20.33
CA VAL A 32 20.17 19.45 19.76
C VAL A 32 20.67 19.29 18.33
N ALA A 33 21.43 18.24 18.05
CA ALA A 33 21.95 17.96 16.71
C ALA A 33 20.81 17.69 15.70
N ASP A 34 19.86 16.83 16.07
CA ASP A 34 18.73 16.48 15.20
C ASP A 34 17.83 17.69 14.95
N VAL A 35 17.58 18.52 15.99
CA VAL A 35 16.79 19.75 15.85
C VAL A 35 17.43 20.72 14.85
N VAL A 36 18.75 20.90 14.91
CA VAL A 36 19.47 21.72 13.93
C VAL A 36 19.27 21.16 12.52
N ASP A 37 19.42 19.85 12.32
CA ASP A 37 19.29 19.22 11.02
C ASP A 37 17.88 19.42 10.41
N TRP A 38 16.83 19.07 11.15
CA TRP A 38 15.48 19.13 10.56
C TRP A 38 14.82 20.52 10.63
N SER A 39 15.30 21.45 11.49
CA SER A 39 14.75 22.80 11.60
C SER A 39 15.33 23.80 10.60
N THR A 40 16.57 23.59 10.14
CA THR A 40 17.20 24.52 9.18
C THR A 40 16.65 24.35 7.76
N GLY A 41 15.95 23.26 7.50
CA GLY A 41 15.27 23.00 6.23
C GLY A 41 16.23 22.82 5.05
N SER A 42 16.13 21.71 4.38
CA SER A 42 16.90 21.38 3.17
C SER A 42 16.14 21.66 1.88
N GLY A 43 15.20 22.61 1.89
CA GLY A 43 14.37 22.92 0.74
C GLY A 43 13.28 21.87 0.53
N ASP A 44 13.41 21.00 -0.47
CA ASP A 44 12.47 19.93 -0.79
C ASP A 44 13.04 18.51 -0.53
N ALA A 45 14.22 18.43 0.09
CA ALA A 45 14.87 17.17 0.39
C ALA A 45 14.20 16.43 1.56
N ASP A 46 14.22 15.11 1.49
CA ASP A 46 13.77 14.21 2.55
C ASP A 46 14.89 13.96 3.55
N ASP A 47 14.53 13.52 4.76
CA ASP A 47 15.50 13.16 5.79
C ASP A 47 16.44 12.03 5.30
N PRO A 48 17.76 12.27 5.23
CA PRO A 48 18.69 11.30 4.65
C PRO A 48 18.78 10.02 5.47
N MET A 49 18.56 10.10 6.80
CA MET A 49 18.53 8.91 7.66
C MET A 49 17.31 8.06 7.37
N LEU A 50 16.13 8.69 7.14
CA LEU A 50 14.92 7.95 6.77
C LEU A 50 15.09 7.26 5.41
N LEU A 51 15.64 7.96 4.41
CA LEU A 51 15.91 7.36 3.10
C LEU A 51 16.81 6.13 3.20
N ASP A 52 17.85 6.17 4.05
CA ASP A 52 18.72 5.02 4.28
C ASP A 52 18.00 3.87 4.99
N GLN A 53 17.16 4.17 5.99
CA GLN A 53 16.38 3.12 6.66
C GLN A 53 15.35 2.48 5.72
N ILE A 54 14.65 3.26 4.90
CA ILE A 54 13.75 2.73 3.87
C ILE A 54 14.54 1.80 2.95
N ARG A 55 15.66 2.27 2.41
CA ARG A 55 16.50 1.55 1.44
C ARG A 55 17.04 0.25 2.00
N THR A 56 17.58 0.25 3.22
CA THR A 56 18.33 -0.87 3.77
C THR A 56 17.50 -1.85 4.59
N LYS A 57 16.35 -1.42 5.13
CA LYS A 57 15.51 -2.26 5.97
C LYS A 57 14.18 -2.63 5.32
N ILE A 58 13.47 -1.65 4.75
CA ILE A 58 12.14 -1.91 4.23
C ILE A 58 12.21 -2.51 2.84
N LEU A 59 12.92 -1.86 1.91
CA LEU A 59 12.99 -2.30 0.52
C LEU A 59 13.69 -3.65 0.35
N THR A 60 14.71 -3.95 1.18
CA THR A 60 15.40 -5.25 1.14
C THR A 60 14.47 -6.42 1.45
N ARG A 61 13.46 -6.25 2.30
CA ARG A 61 12.45 -7.27 2.59
C ARG A 61 11.56 -7.59 1.39
N ARG A 62 11.48 -6.65 0.44
CA ARG A 62 10.71 -6.77 -0.80
C ARG A 62 11.59 -7.12 -2.02
N GLY A 63 12.90 -7.38 -1.80
CA GLY A 63 13.86 -7.64 -2.86
C GLY A 63 14.23 -6.41 -3.69
N ILE A 64 13.79 -5.21 -3.30
CA ILE A 64 14.01 -3.97 -4.05
C ILE A 64 15.36 -3.38 -3.67
N GLN A 65 16.17 -3.07 -4.68
CA GLN A 65 17.38 -2.26 -4.55
C GLN A 65 17.13 -0.87 -5.14
N ALA A 66 17.39 0.16 -4.36
CA ALA A 66 17.21 1.55 -4.81
C ALA A 66 18.31 2.46 -4.26
N ARG A 67 18.66 3.49 -5.01
CA ARG A 67 19.48 4.61 -4.53
C ARG A 67 18.57 5.66 -3.86
N ARG A 68 19.16 6.60 -3.12
CA ARG A 68 18.39 7.68 -2.46
C ARG A 68 17.62 8.54 -3.46
N ASP A 69 18.20 8.81 -4.64
CA ASP A 69 17.58 9.57 -5.73
C ASP A 69 16.41 8.85 -6.42
N GLN A 70 16.20 7.59 -6.10
CA GLN A 70 15.10 6.77 -6.57
C GLN A 70 13.97 6.62 -5.54
N ILE A 71 14.03 7.36 -4.42
CA ILE A 71 13.05 7.29 -3.33
C ILE A 71 12.52 8.70 -3.04
N LEU A 72 11.21 8.83 -2.92
CA LEU A 72 10.53 10.06 -2.50
C LEU A 72 9.64 9.77 -1.30
N VAL A 73 9.85 10.46 -0.18
CA VAL A 73 8.97 10.37 0.98
C VAL A 73 7.69 11.18 0.73
N THR A 74 6.55 10.61 1.12
CA THR A 74 5.22 11.19 0.92
C THR A 74 4.40 11.19 2.21
N MET A 75 3.24 11.82 2.21
CA MET A 75 2.30 11.80 3.32
C MET A 75 1.35 10.58 3.26
N GLY A 76 1.90 9.40 3.03
CA GLY A 76 1.17 8.13 2.91
C GLY A 76 0.67 7.85 1.49
N THR A 77 0.03 6.69 1.30
CA THR A 77 -0.37 6.14 -0.02
C THR A 77 -1.22 7.11 -0.83
N GLN A 78 -2.21 7.78 -0.24
CA GLN A 78 -3.07 8.72 -0.97
C GLN A 78 -2.28 9.88 -1.61
N ASN A 79 -1.31 10.43 -0.88
CA ASN A 79 -0.45 11.48 -1.43
C ASN A 79 0.47 10.93 -2.52
N SER A 80 1.00 9.71 -2.35
CA SER A 80 1.76 9.02 -3.39
C SER A 80 0.93 8.84 -4.67
N LEU A 81 -0.28 8.30 -4.55
CA LEU A 81 -1.19 8.08 -5.68
C LEU A 81 -1.60 9.39 -6.36
N TYR A 82 -1.82 10.45 -5.58
CA TYR A 82 -2.07 11.78 -6.13
C TYR A 82 -0.91 12.27 -7.00
N LEU A 83 0.33 12.21 -6.50
CA LEU A 83 1.51 12.65 -7.25
C LEU A 83 1.71 11.81 -8.52
N ILE A 84 1.57 10.50 -8.42
CA ILE A 84 1.70 9.59 -9.54
C ILE A 84 0.62 9.84 -10.59
N SER A 85 -0.64 9.99 -10.17
CA SER A 85 -1.74 10.27 -11.10
C SER A 85 -1.58 11.60 -11.83
N GLN A 86 -1.03 12.63 -11.17
CA GLN A 86 -0.71 13.90 -11.82
C GLN A 86 0.39 13.79 -12.88
N LEU A 87 1.30 12.82 -12.75
CA LEU A 87 2.39 12.62 -13.69
C LEU A 87 2.06 11.66 -14.84
N LEU A 88 1.21 10.66 -14.56
CA LEU A 88 0.95 9.58 -15.51
C LEU A 88 -0.47 9.60 -16.10
N ALA A 89 -1.46 10.18 -15.41
CA ALA A 89 -2.85 10.10 -15.84
C ALA A 89 -3.33 11.44 -16.40
N HIS A 90 -3.45 11.54 -17.72
CA HIS A 90 -3.97 12.71 -18.44
C HIS A 90 -4.90 12.27 -19.57
N ARG A 91 -5.46 13.23 -20.32
CA ARG A 91 -6.57 13.01 -21.29
C ARG A 91 -6.29 11.95 -22.36
N GLU A 92 -5.03 11.76 -22.71
CA GLU A 92 -4.63 10.77 -23.72
C GLU A 92 -4.23 9.43 -23.12
N THR A 93 -4.13 9.36 -21.78
CA THR A 93 -3.68 8.15 -21.07
C THR A 93 -4.82 7.16 -20.86
N VAL A 94 -4.53 5.91 -21.14
CA VAL A 94 -5.40 4.76 -20.86
C VAL A 94 -4.82 4.02 -19.65
N VAL A 95 -5.61 3.95 -18.57
CA VAL A 95 -5.19 3.30 -17.32
C VAL A 95 -5.99 2.01 -17.11
N ALA A 96 -5.33 0.86 -17.16
CA ALA A 96 -5.93 -0.41 -16.72
C ALA A 96 -5.99 -0.44 -15.19
N MET A 97 -7.15 -0.71 -14.62
CA MET A 97 -7.33 -0.84 -13.19
C MET A 97 -8.09 -2.12 -12.84
N GLU A 98 -7.62 -2.79 -11.80
CA GLU A 98 -8.28 -3.96 -11.24
C GLU A 98 -9.78 -3.71 -11.01
N GLU A 99 -10.63 -4.68 -11.41
CA GLU A 99 -12.08 -4.64 -11.18
C GLU A 99 -12.55 -5.98 -10.58
N PRO A 100 -12.98 -5.99 -9.30
CA PRO A 100 -13.05 -4.85 -8.38
C PRO A 100 -11.65 -4.37 -7.96
N GLY A 101 -11.53 -3.07 -7.63
CA GLY A 101 -10.24 -2.45 -7.32
C GLY A 101 -10.32 -1.22 -6.43
N ASN A 102 -9.21 -0.52 -6.30
CA ASN A 102 -9.08 0.67 -5.45
C ASN A 102 -9.85 1.86 -6.04
N PHE A 103 -10.97 2.18 -5.42
CA PHE A 103 -11.83 3.30 -5.82
C PHE A 103 -11.12 4.65 -5.80
N VAL A 104 -10.28 4.90 -4.78
CA VAL A 104 -9.56 6.20 -4.64
C VAL A 104 -8.56 6.39 -5.77
N ALA A 105 -7.79 5.34 -6.11
CA ALA A 105 -6.86 5.40 -7.22
C ALA A 105 -7.58 5.64 -8.56
N ARG A 106 -8.72 4.99 -8.77
CA ARG A 106 -9.57 5.19 -9.95
C ARG A 106 -10.03 6.65 -10.06
N GLU A 107 -10.60 7.18 -8.99
CA GLU A 107 -11.10 8.55 -8.95
C GLU A 107 -10.02 9.59 -9.25
N LEU A 108 -8.80 9.37 -8.75
CA LEU A 108 -7.66 10.25 -9.04
C LEU A 108 -7.29 10.25 -10.53
N CYS A 109 -7.24 9.08 -11.18
CA CYS A 109 -6.95 8.97 -12.60
C CYS A 109 -8.04 9.63 -13.45
N GLU A 110 -9.31 9.35 -13.15
CA GLU A 110 -10.47 9.93 -13.87
C GLU A 110 -10.53 11.46 -13.72
N LYS A 111 -10.27 12.00 -12.52
CA LYS A 111 -10.21 13.45 -12.27
C LYS A 111 -9.14 14.17 -13.08
N ASN A 112 -8.04 13.50 -13.36
CA ASN A 112 -6.98 14.03 -14.23
C ASN A 112 -7.32 13.89 -15.72
N GLY A 113 -8.42 13.23 -16.04
CA GLY A 113 -8.93 13.08 -17.40
C GLY A 113 -8.52 11.80 -18.12
N ALA A 114 -7.81 10.89 -17.45
CA ALA A 114 -7.43 9.61 -18.04
C ALA A 114 -8.65 8.71 -18.31
N ARG A 115 -8.58 7.91 -19.35
CA ARG A 115 -9.56 6.87 -19.63
C ARG A 115 -9.22 5.63 -18.79
N VAL A 116 -10.00 5.39 -17.74
CA VAL A 116 -9.85 4.20 -16.92
C VAL A 116 -10.60 3.03 -17.55
N VAL A 117 -9.92 1.91 -17.78
CA VAL A 117 -10.50 0.66 -18.28
C VAL A 117 -10.48 -0.39 -17.18
N PRO A 118 -11.64 -1.01 -16.88
CA PRO A 118 -11.71 -2.07 -15.88
C PRO A 118 -11.01 -3.33 -16.41
N SER A 119 -10.13 -3.90 -15.60
CA SER A 119 -9.43 -5.14 -15.92
C SER A 119 -9.82 -6.21 -14.90
N PRO A 120 -10.30 -7.38 -15.34
CA PRO A 120 -10.83 -8.39 -14.44
C PRO A 120 -9.79 -8.95 -13.48
N VAL A 121 -10.26 -9.34 -12.30
CA VAL A 121 -9.47 -10.00 -11.24
C VAL A 121 -9.98 -11.42 -11.04
N ASP A 122 -9.07 -12.40 -11.04
CA ASP A 122 -9.34 -13.81 -10.69
C ASP A 122 -8.67 -14.20 -9.36
N GLU A 123 -8.58 -15.50 -9.08
CA GLU A 123 -7.94 -16.04 -7.87
C GLU A 123 -6.42 -15.77 -7.82
N GLN A 124 -5.83 -15.25 -8.88
CA GLN A 124 -4.41 -14.91 -9.01
C GLN A 124 -4.16 -13.40 -9.19
N GLY A 125 -5.16 -12.56 -8.96
CA GLY A 125 -5.09 -11.11 -9.14
C GLY A 125 -5.45 -10.66 -10.55
N LEU A 126 -4.88 -9.56 -11.03
CA LEU A 126 -5.15 -9.01 -12.36
C LEU A 126 -5.00 -10.08 -13.45
N VAL A 127 -6.03 -10.23 -14.29
CA VAL A 127 -5.98 -11.09 -15.47
C VAL A 127 -5.14 -10.39 -16.55
N ILE A 128 -4.17 -11.13 -17.10
CA ILE A 128 -3.30 -10.64 -18.17
C ILE A 128 -3.84 -11.17 -19.49
N ASP A 129 -4.48 -10.30 -20.23
CA ASP A 129 -5.07 -10.60 -21.53
C ASP A 129 -4.71 -9.55 -22.59
N GLY A 130 -5.25 -9.70 -23.80
CA GLY A 130 -4.98 -8.79 -24.92
C GLY A 130 -5.42 -7.34 -24.71
N ALA A 131 -6.26 -7.05 -23.70
CA ALA A 131 -6.70 -5.68 -23.40
C ALA A 131 -5.55 -4.81 -22.85
N LEU A 132 -4.53 -5.43 -22.24
CA LEU A 132 -3.33 -4.72 -21.77
C LEU A 132 -2.43 -4.22 -22.90
N ALA A 133 -2.65 -4.65 -24.15
CA ALA A 133 -1.89 -4.14 -25.29
C ALA A 133 -2.26 -2.69 -25.68
N GLU A 134 -3.37 -2.17 -25.18
CA GLU A 134 -3.89 -0.83 -25.53
C GLU A 134 -3.86 0.14 -24.34
N VAL A 135 -3.07 -0.16 -23.30
CA VAL A 135 -2.98 0.70 -22.12
C VAL A 135 -1.60 1.35 -22.00
N ASP A 136 -1.55 2.52 -21.39
CA ASP A 136 -0.32 3.23 -21.08
C ASP A 136 0.16 2.95 -19.65
N VAL A 137 -0.78 2.64 -18.75
CA VAL A 137 -0.51 2.40 -17.33
C VAL A 137 -1.39 1.27 -16.81
N ALA A 138 -0.83 0.37 -16.02
CA ALA A 138 -1.58 -0.62 -15.23
C ALA A 138 -1.41 -0.36 -13.74
N TYR A 139 -2.51 -0.19 -13.00
CA TYR A 139 -2.51 -0.09 -11.53
C TYR A 139 -2.85 -1.45 -10.93
N VAL A 140 -1.99 -1.95 -10.05
CA VAL A 140 -2.14 -3.27 -9.43
C VAL A 140 -1.79 -3.27 -7.94
N THR A 141 -2.44 -4.17 -7.20
CA THR A 141 -2.21 -4.43 -5.76
C THR A 141 -1.76 -5.88 -5.55
N PRO A 142 -0.54 -6.24 -5.97
CA PRO A 142 -0.16 -7.65 -6.19
C PRO A 142 0.10 -8.44 -4.91
N SER A 143 0.38 -7.79 -3.77
CA SER A 143 0.60 -8.48 -2.50
C SER A 143 -0.70 -8.87 -1.80
N HIS A 144 -1.68 -7.98 -1.85
CA HIS A 144 -3.05 -8.18 -1.35
C HIS A 144 -3.99 -7.38 -2.24
N GLN A 145 -4.66 -8.03 -3.17
CA GLN A 145 -5.58 -7.38 -4.08
C GLN A 145 -6.74 -6.71 -3.31
N ILE A 146 -7.03 -5.47 -3.62
CA ILE A 146 -8.17 -4.75 -3.05
C ILE A 146 -9.40 -4.91 -3.96
N PRO A 147 -10.53 -5.47 -3.48
CA PRO A 147 -10.80 -5.91 -2.11
C PRO A 147 -10.70 -7.43 -1.91
N THR A 148 -10.34 -8.22 -2.93
CA THR A 148 -10.46 -9.68 -2.92
C THR A 148 -9.47 -10.38 -1.98
N ALA A 149 -8.43 -9.66 -1.52
CA ALA A 149 -7.36 -10.16 -0.66
C ALA A 149 -6.57 -11.34 -1.27
N VAL A 150 -6.61 -11.53 -2.59
CA VAL A 150 -5.77 -12.53 -3.27
C VAL A 150 -4.36 -11.98 -3.47
N ALA A 151 -3.36 -12.86 -3.46
CA ALA A 151 -1.98 -12.51 -3.76
C ALA A 151 -1.62 -12.97 -5.18
N MET A 152 -1.03 -12.10 -5.97
CA MET A 152 -0.57 -12.40 -7.32
C MET A 152 0.66 -13.32 -7.24
N PRO A 153 0.60 -14.56 -7.77
CA PRO A 153 1.71 -15.51 -7.72
C PRO A 153 2.86 -15.07 -8.63
N LEU A 154 4.02 -15.67 -8.42
CA LEU A 154 5.26 -15.26 -9.12
C LEU A 154 5.12 -15.34 -10.63
N GLU A 155 4.53 -16.39 -11.14
CA GLU A 155 4.32 -16.60 -12.58
C GLU A 155 3.45 -15.48 -13.19
N ARG A 156 2.41 -15.04 -12.48
CA ARG A 156 1.54 -13.95 -12.93
C ARG A 156 2.28 -12.60 -12.88
N ARG A 157 3.15 -12.39 -11.86
CA ARG A 157 4.02 -11.21 -11.78
C ARG A 157 4.98 -11.15 -12.96
N GLN A 158 5.60 -12.27 -13.30
CA GLN A 158 6.50 -12.37 -14.46
C GLN A 158 5.76 -12.09 -15.77
N ALA A 159 4.56 -12.67 -15.94
CA ALA A 159 3.75 -12.44 -17.13
C ALA A 159 3.31 -10.97 -17.26
N LEU A 160 2.99 -10.29 -16.14
CA LEU A 160 2.67 -8.87 -16.15
C LEU A 160 3.88 -8.01 -16.55
N MET A 161 5.06 -8.32 -16.02
CA MET A 161 6.30 -7.62 -16.39
C MET A 161 6.64 -7.82 -17.85
N GLU A 162 6.49 -9.03 -18.38
CA GLU A 162 6.68 -9.31 -19.82
C GLU A 162 5.67 -8.56 -20.68
N SER A 163 4.38 -8.55 -20.29
CA SER A 163 3.35 -7.79 -21.00
C SER A 163 3.67 -6.29 -21.02
N ALA A 164 4.16 -5.73 -19.91
CA ALA A 164 4.57 -4.34 -19.83
C ALA A 164 5.78 -4.03 -20.74
N HIS A 165 6.71 -4.97 -20.85
CA HIS A 165 7.84 -4.86 -21.78
C HIS A 165 7.38 -4.88 -23.25
N VAL A 166 6.54 -5.87 -23.62
CA VAL A 166 6.09 -6.08 -25.01
C VAL A 166 5.20 -4.94 -25.50
N HIS A 167 4.33 -4.42 -24.64
CA HIS A 167 3.32 -3.42 -25.00
C HIS A 167 3.65 -1.99 -24.53
N ASP A 168 4.84 -1.81 -23.94
CA ASP A 168 5.40 -0.50 -23.57
C ASP A 168 4.54 0.32 -22.59
N PHE A 169 3.95 -0.32 -21.57
CA PHE A 169 3.19 0.37 -20.53
C PHE A 169 3.92 0.42 -19.18
N MET A 170 3.56 1.40 -18.34
CA MET A 170 4.04 1.55 -16.97
C MET A 170 3.18 0.77 -16.00
N ILE A 171 3.75 0.37 -14.86
CA ILE A 171 3.02 -0.30 -13.78
C ILE A 171 3.08 0.56 -12.53
N ILE A 172 1.93 0.84 -11.91
CA ILE A 172 1.84 1.35 -10.54
C ILE A 172 1.60 0.16 -9.62
N GLU A 173 2.61 -0.19 -8.83
CA GLU A 173 2.53 -1.25 -7.83
C GLU A 173 2.21 -0.63 -6.47
N ASP A 174 0.96 -0.74 -6.03
CA ASP A 174 0.54 -0.35 -4.68
C ASP A 174 0.67 -1.55 -3.73
N ASP A 175 1.76 -1.53 -2.95
CA ASP A 175 2.15 -2.62 -2.07
C ASP A 175 1.70 -2.36 -0.62
N TYR A 176 0.43 -1.98 -0.47
CA TYR A 176 -0.16 -1.82 0.84
C TYR A 176 -0.23 -3.16 1.58
N GLU A 177 -0.11 -3.14 2.91
CA GLU A 177 -0.14 -4.33 3.76
C GLU A 177 0.92 -5.41 3.45
N CYS A 178 1.99 -5.09 2.73
CA CYS A 178 3.04 -6.07 2.42
C CYS A 178 3.71 -6.67 3.68
N GLU A 179 3.70 -5.94 4.78
CA GLU A 179 4.24 -6.37 6.06
C GLU A 179 3.35 -7.38 6.80
N THR A 180 2.09 -7.51 6.41
CA THR A 180 1.14 -8.45 7.04
C THR A 180 1.04 -9.78 6.30
N SER A 181 1.95 -10.07 5.38
CA SER A 181 2.06 -11.38 4.76
C SER A 181 2.37 -12.46 5.81
N TYR A 182 1.62 -13.56 5.78
CA TYR A 182 1.85 -14.73 6.66
C TYR A 182 2.69 -15.82 6.01
N MET A 183 3.17 -15.56 4.80
CA MET A 183 4.07 -16.47 4.10
C MET A 183 5.46 -16.40 4.74
N ASP A 184 6.10 -17.54 4.91
CA ASP A 184 7.47 -17.61 5.44
C ASP A 184 8.46 -16.85 4.54
N HIS A 185 8.17 -16.81 3.25
CA HIS A 185 8.91 -16.05 2.25
C HIS A 185 7.95 -15.18 1.43
N PRO A 186 7.85 -13.89 1.73
CA PRO A 186 7.03 -12.97 0.91
C PRO A 186 7.49 -12.99 -0.55
N LEU A 187 6.52 -12.96 -1.47
CA LEU A 187 6.84 -12.87 -2.89
C LEU A 187 7.56 -11.55 -3.19
N PRO A 188 8.56 -11.56 -4.08
CA PRO A 188 9.28 -10.35 -4.46
C PRO A 188 8.34 -9.33 -5.11
N ALA A 189 8.54 -8.05 -4.83
CA ALA A 189 7.79 -6.98 -5.48
C ALA A 189 8.01 -6.97 -7.00
N LEU A 190 7.05 -6.47 -7.79
CA LEU A 190 7.23 -6.23 -9.22
C LEU A 190 8.43 -5.32 -9.48
N ARG A 191 8.56 -4.26 -8.66
CA ARG A 191 9.71 -3.34 -8.71
C ARG A 191 11.05 -4.05 -8.56
N SER A 192 11.13 -5.15 -7.82
CA SER A 192 12.38 -5.91 -7.65
C SER A 192 12.79 -6.67 -8.92
N MET A 193 11.85 -6.95 -9.80
CA MET A 193 12.07 -7.64 -11.09
C MET A 193 12.25 -6.65 -12.25
N ASP A 194 11.97 -5.38 -12.02
CA ASP A 194 12.01 -4.32 -13.02
C ASP A 194 13.44 -3.90 -13.35
N LYS A 195 13.87 -4.14 -14.57
CA LYS A 195 15.20 -3.75 -15.10
C LYS A 195 15.14 -2.50 -15.99
N GLU A 196 13.94 -2.08 -16.40
CA GLU A 196 13.74 -1.03 -17.41
C GLU A 196 13.19 0.27 -16.83
N GLY A 197 12.86 0.27 -15.53
CA GLY A 197 12.31 1.45 -14.85
C GLY A 197 10.83 1.68 -15.11
N ARG A 198 10.07 0.62 -15.44
CA ARG A 198 8.63 0.67 -15.75
C ARG A 198 7.74 0.63 -14.52
N VAL A 199 8.25 0.20 -13.37
CA VAL A 199 7.44 0.05 -12.16
C VAL A 199 7.62 1.25 -11.23
N VAL A 200 6.53 1.91 -10.90
CA VAL A 200 6.41 2.91 -9.84
C VAL A 200 5.81 2.21 -8.62
N TYR A 201 6.66 1.95 -7.63
CA TYR A 201 6.30 1.26 -6.40
C TYR A 201 5.84 2.24 -5.34
N VAL A 202 4.74 1.90 -4.65
CA VAL A 202 4.16 2.70 -3.56
C VAL A 202 4.05 1.84 -2.30
N ALA A 203 4.47 2.39 -1.17
CA ALA A 203 4.25 1.77 0.15
C ALA A 203 4.05 2.83 1.25
N SER A 204 3.56 2.40 2.39
CA SER A 204 3.24 3.28 3.51
C SER A 204 3.70 2.72 4.85
N LEU A 205 4.40 3.52 5.62
CA LEU A 205 4.73 3.25 7.03
C LEU A 205 3.52 3.46 7.96
N SER A 206 2.55 4.26 7.53
CA SER A 206 1.36 4.59 8.33
C SER A 206 0.46 3.39 8.58
N GLN A 207 0.45 2.43 7.66
CA GLN A 207 -0.35 1.21 7.79
C GLN A 207 0.11 0.36 8.97
N VAL A 208 1.42 0.30 9.18
CA VAL A 208 2.06 -0.54 10.21
C VAL A 208 2.18 0.18 11.55
N LEU A 209 2.55 1.46 11.53
CA LEU A 209 2.76 2.23 12.76
C LEU A 209 1.46 2.85 13.25
N ALA A 210 0.93 3.81 12.55
CA ALA A 210 -0.40 4.39 12.78
C ALA A 210 -0.77 5.34 11.62
N PRO A 211 -2.05 5.44 11.24
CA PRO A 211 -2.50 6.33 10.17
C PRO A 211 -2.12 7.80 10.39
N GLY A 212 -2.08 8.26 11.65
CA GLY A 212 -1.73 9.63 12.02
C GLY A 212 -0.26 10.02 11.80
N ILE A 213 0.64 9.06 11.59
CA ILE A 213 2.05 9.34 11.31
C ILE A 213 2.22 9.94 9.91
N ARG A 214 1.35 9.58 8.97
CA ARG A 214 1.31 10.16 7.61
C ARG A 214 2.67 10.11 6.90
N LEU A 215 3.30 8.94 6.87
CA LEU A 215 4.51 8.66 6.12
C LEU A 215 4.30 7.51 5.15
N GLY A 216 4.63 7.74 3.90
CA GLY A 216 4.73 6.76 2.82
C GLY A 216 5.90 7.10 1.93
N PHE A 217 6.10 6.34 0.88
CA PHE A 217 7.15 6.61 -0.08
C PHE A 217 6.84 6.02 -1.46
N ILE A 218 7.46 6.62 -2.48
CA ILE A 218 7.47 6.15 -3.86
C ILE A 218 8.88 5.68 -4.18
N VAL A 219 9.01 4.59 -4.93
CA VAL A 219 10.27 4.12 -5.50
C VAL A 219 10.11 3.96 -7.01
N ALA A 220 10.90 4.69 -7.78
CA ALA A 220 10.89 4.65 -9.24
C ALA A 220 12.28 4.94 -9.82
N ASN A 221 12.38 5.13 -11.14
CA ASN A 221 13.61 5.67 -11.73
C ASN A 221 13.86 7.12 -11.26
N ALA A 222 15.10 7.59 -11.36
CA ALA A 222 15.50 8.88 -10.80
C ALA A 222 14.78 10.06 -11.47
N ASP A 223 14.52 10.00 -12.78
CA ASP A 223 13.85 11.07 -13.53
C ASP A 223 12.38 11.22 -13.09
N PHE A 224 11.69 10.08 -12.89
CA PHE A 224 10.34 10.08 -12.34
C PHE A 224 10.30 10.66 -10.92
N ILE A 225 11.23 10.25 -10.06
CA ILE A 225 11.32 10.75 -8.68
C ILE A 225 11.60 12.25 -8.66
N GLU A 226 12.45 12.76 -9.53
CA GLU A 226 12.72 14.20 -9.63
C GLU A 226 11.46 14.97 -10.07
N SER A 227 10.74 14.47 -11.06
CA SER A 227 9.45 15.07 -11.50
C SER A 227 8.41 15.04 -10.36
N ALA A 228 8.32 13.93 -9.64
CA ALA A 228 7.42 13.80 -8.49
C ALA A 228 7.84 14.73 -7.32
N ARG A 229 9.13 14.94 -7.10
CA ARG A 229 9.67 15.87 -6.11
C ARG A 229 9.31 17.31 -6.45
N GLN A 230 9.47 17.70 -7.70
CA GLN A 230 9.09 19.05 -8.17
C GLN A 230 7.59 19.29 -8.00
N LEU A 231 6.75 18.32 -8.34
CA LEU A 231 5.31 18.40 -8.12
C LEU A 231 4.97 18.46 -6.62
N ARG A 232 5.57 17.58 -5.80
CA ARG A 232 5.38 17.60 -4.35
C ARG A 232 5.72 18.96 -3.74
N ARG A 233 6.81 19.60 -4.21
CA ARG A 233 7.22 20.93 -3.74
C ARG A 233 6.14 21.99 -3.95
N GLN A 234 5.37 21.90 -5.04
CA GLN A 234 4.26 22.84 -5.30
C GLN A 234 3.09 22.65 -4.32
N VAL A 235 2.94 21.45 -3.74
CA VAL A 235 1.81 21.11 -2.86
C VAL A 235 2.17 21.28 -1.38
N LEU A 236 3.35 20.80 -0.94
CA LEU A 236 3.70 20.75 0.48
C LEU A 236 5.21 20.80 0.79
N ASN A 237 6.07 21.14 -0.15
CA ASN A 237 7.52 21.02 -0.08
C ASN A 237 7.98 19.58 0.23
N HIS A 238 7.86 19.15 1.48
CA HIS A 238 8.17 17.81 1.98
C HIS A 238 7.27 17.46 3.17
N PRO A 239 7.05 16.19 3.49
CA PRO A 239 6.45 15.79 4.76
C PRO A 239 7.26 16.29 5.95
N PRO A 240 6.65 16.51 7.13
CA PRO A 240 7.34 17.08 8.30
C PRO A 240 8.64 16.34 8.64
N LEU A 241 9.77 17.04 8.61
CA LEU A 241 11.10 16.45 8.80
C LEU A 241 11.31 15.88 10.21
N ASN A 242 10.70 16.46 11.23
CA ASN A 242 10.74 15.90 12.58
C ASN A 242 10.07 14.51 12.66
N ASN A 243 8.97 14.32 11.92
CA ASN A 243 8.30 13.02 11.80
C ASN A 243 9.16 12.02 11.03
N GLN A 244 9.80 12.46 9.95
CA GLN A 244 10.73 11.64 9.19
C GLN A 244 11.91 11.21 10.07
N ARG A 245 12.52 12.12 10.86
CA ARG A 245 13.62 11.82 11.76
C ARG A 245 13.19 10.83 12.87
N ALA A 246 12.03 11.04 13.50
CA ALA A 246 11.52 10.11 14.50
C ALA A 246 11.30 8.69 13.92
N ALA A 247 10.74 8.60 12.71
CA ALA A 247 10.58 7.32 12.02
C ALA A 247 11.93 6.68 11.66
N ALA A 248 12.91 7.47 11.21
CA ALA A 248 14.26 7.00 10.93
C ALA A 248 14.93 6.41 12.18
N ILE A 249 14.82 7.08 13.31
CA ILE A 249 15.35 6.59 14.59
C ILE A 249 14.63 5.32 15.04
N PHE A 250 13.30 5.28 14.94
CA PHE A 250 12.50 4.09 15.25
C PHE A 250 12.97 2.86 14.44
N LEU A 251 13.19 3.05 13.15
CA LEU A 251 13.72 2.01 12.27
C LEU A 251 15.17 1.63 12.65
N SER A 252 16.04 2.60 12.90
CA SER A 252 17.46 2.37 13.18
C SER A 252 17.70 1.60 14.48
N LEU A 253 16.88 1.85 15.50
CA LEU A 253 16.93 1.14 16.78
C LEU A 253 16.40 -0.31 16.72
N GLY A 254 15.86 -0.73 15.57
CA GLY A 254 15.33 -2.08 15.39
C GLY A 254 13.92 -2.27 15.93
N HIS A 255 13.24 -1.20 16.36
CA HIS A 255 11.87 -1.27 16.88
C HIS A 255 10.87 -1.78 15.84
N TYR A 256 11.08 -1.41 14.57
CA TYR A 256 10.30 -1.94 13.44
C TYR A 256 10.50 -3.45 13.29
N ASP A 257 11.74 -3.93 13.37
CA ASP A 257 12.08 -5.35 13.22
C ASP A 257 11.47 -6.21 14.34
N ALA A 258 11.35 -5.65 15.54
CA ALA A 258 10.69 -6.31 16.67
C ALA A 258 9.15 -6.26 16.57
N LEU A 259 8.60 -5.17 16.00
CA LEU A 259 7.16 -4.96 15.86
C LEU A 259 6.53 -5.91 14.83
N MET A 260 7.17 -6.14 13.68
CA MET A 260 6.59 -6.91 12.57
C MET A 260 6.20 -8.34 12.95
N PRO A 261 7.05 -9.17 13.59
CA PRO A 261 6.66 -10.51 14.03
C PRO A 261 5.52 -10.50 15.06
N ARG A 262 5.50 -9.48 15.94
CA ARG A 262 4.43 -9.31 16.93
C ARG A 262 3.08 -9.04 16.25
N LEU A 263 3.03 -8.10 15.31
CA LEU A 263 1.81 -7.79 14.56
C LEU A 263 1.35 -8.98 13.72
N GLY A 264 2.26 -9.63 13.00
CA GLY A 264 1.95 -10.80 12.19
C GLY A 264 1.29 -11.92 12.99
N ARG A 265 1.76 -12.20 14.23
CA ARG A 265 1.14 -13.18 15.12
C ARG A 265 -0.27 -12.76 15.56
N ILE A 266 -0.44 -11.50 15.94
CA ILE A 266 -1.75 -10.97 16.40
C ILE A 266 -2.77 -11.00 15.26
N PHE A 267 -2.39 -10.53 14.07
CA PHE A 267 -3.30 -10.51 12.93
C PHE A 267 -3.63 -11.91 12.45
N ARG A 268 -2.67 -12.84 12.43
CA ARG A 268 -2.92 -14.26 12.12
C ARG A 268 -3.95 -14.86 13.08
N GLU A 269 -3.80 -14.64 14.38
CA GLU A 269 -4.75 -15.14 15.38
C GLU A 269 -6.14 -14.55 15.19
N ARG A 270 -6.25 -13.22 14.97
CA ARG A 270 -7.53 -12.56 14.71
C ARG A 270 -8.21 -13.09 13.45
N ARG A 271 -7.44 -13.28 12.39
CA ARG A 271 -7.94 -13.87 11.13
C ARG A 271 -8.46 -15.28 11.32
N MET A 272 -7.72 -16.14 11.99
CA MET A 272 -8.18 -17.52 12.29
C MET A 272 -9.50 -17.53 13.05
N ARG A 273 -9.65 -16.66 14.07
CA ARG A 273 -10.90 -16.51 14.81
C ARG A 273 -12.06 -16.06 13.93
N LEU A 274 -11.84 -15.04 13.10
CA LEU A 274 -12.86 -14.54 12.17
C LEU A 274 -13.25 -15.60 11.14
N ARG A 275 -12.26 -16.30 10.54
CA ARG A 275 -12.51 -17.39 9.61
C ARG A 275 -13.33 -18.50 10.25
N GLY A 276 -12.98 -18.91 11.46
CA GLY A 276 -13.74 -19.89 12.21
C GLY A 276 -15.20 -19.47 12.44
N ALA A 277 -15.43 -18.21 12.78
CA ALA A 277 -16.79 -17.66 12.92
C ALA A 277 -17.56 -17.70 11.61
N LEU A 278 -16.95 -17.24 10.50
CA LEU A 278 -17.55 -17.24 9.17
C LEU A 278 -17.86 -18.65 8.67
N SER A 279 -16.94 -19.60 8.88
CA SER A 279 -17.12 -21.00 8.47
C SER A 279 -18.21 -21.74 9.27
N ASN A 280 -18.59 -21.23 10.44
CA ASN A 280 -19.66 -21.79 11.27
C ASN A 280 -21.06 -21.26 10.92
N ILE A 281 -21.17 -20.28 10.00
CA ILE A 281 -22.46 -19.79 9.50
C ILE A 281 -23.14 -20.91 8.72
N ARG A 282 -24.34 -21.30 9.18
CA ARG A 282 -25.12 -22.39 8.57
C ARG A 282 -26.19 -21.81 7.64
N GLY A 283 -26.53 -22.57 6.60
CA GLY A 283 -27.64 -22.23 5.70
C GLY A 283 -27.30 -21.29 4.55
N ILE A 284 -26.10 -20.70 4.53
CA ILE A 284 -25.59 -19.87 3.46
C ILE A 284 -24.21 -20.39 3.07
N PRO A 285 -23.98 -20.89 1.85
CA PRO A 285 -22.67 -21.30 1.38
C PRO A 285 -21.82 -20.04 1.09
N LEU A 286 -20.91 -19.70 2.00
CA LEU A 286 -20.00 -18.59 1.85
C LEU A 286 -18.65 -19.07 1.28
N GLU A 287 -18.16 -18.36 0.29
CA GLU A 287 -16.79 -18.50 -0.21
C GLU A 287 -15.91 -17.44 0.45
N ILE A 288 -14.88 -17.86 1.19
CA ILE A 288 -13.98 -16.97 1.94
C ILE A 288 -12.63 -16.95 1.24
N SER A 289 -12.08 -15.76 1.00
CA SER A 289 -10.76 -15.59 0.37
C SER A 289 -9.66 -16.41 1.06
N PRO A 290 -8.58 -16.80 0.34
CA PRO A 290 -7.46 -17.58 0.89
C PRO A 290 -6.74 -16.91 2.06
N GLU A 291 -6.00 -17.69 2.84
CA GLU A 291 -5.17 -17.20 3.95
C GLU A 291 -3.75 -16.89 3.47
N VAL A 292 -3.59 -15.84 2.67
CA VAL A 292 -2.27 -15.40 2.17
C VAL A 292 -1.66 -14.26 2.99
N GLY A 293 -2.44 -13.61 3.84
CA GLY A 293 -2.03 -12.47 4.65
C GLY A 293 -3.09 -11.39 4.70
N GLY A 294 -2.68 -10.18 5.07
CA GLY A 294 -3.54 -9.00 5.17
C GLY A 294 -4.46 -8.98 6.39
N THR A 295 -5.21 -7.91 6.53
CA THR A 295 -6.12 -7.67 7.67
C THR A 295 -7.60 -7.90 7.31
N THR A 296 -7.91 -8.17 6.05
CA THR A 296 -9.27 -8.28 5.52
C THR A 296 -9.57 -9.66 4.95
N TYR A 297 -10.85 -10.00 4.88
CA TYR A 297 -11.39 -11.13 4.12
C TYR A 297 -12.37 -10.62 3.08
N TRP A 298 -12.26 -11.17 1.87
CA TRP A 298 -13.34 -11.10 0.89
C TRP A 298 -14.24 -12.31 1.07
N VAL A 299 -15.53 -12.04 1.34
CA VAL A 299 -16.54 -13.09 1.54
C VAL A 299 -17.58 -12.97 0.44
N ARG A 300 -17.69 -13.99 -0.39
CA ARG A 300 -18.66 -14.05 -1.47
C ARG A 300 -19.87 -14.88 -1.03
N ALA A 301 -21.04 -14.29 -1.13
CA ALA A 301 -22.32 -14.96 -0.94
C ALA A 301 -22.86 -15.52 -2.28
N PRO A 302 -23.85 -16.43 -2.26
CA PRO A 302 -24.55 -16.87 -3.47
C PRO A 302 -25.11 -15.69 -4.28
N ARG A 303 -25.22 -15.87 -5.61
CA ARG A 303 -25.66 -14.78 -6.52
C ARG A 303 -27.07 -14.25 -6.25
N ASP A 304 -27.92 -15.09 -5.69
CA ASP A 304 -29.31 -14.78 -5.31
C ASP A 304 -29.43 -14.20 -3.90
N PHE A 305 -28.32 -14.04 -3.19
CA PHE A 305 -28.31 -13.47 -1.84
C PHE A 305 -28.44 -11.95 -1.88
N ASP A 306 -29.42 -11.40 -1.16
CA ASP A 306 -29.69 -9.96 -1.09
C ASP A 306 -28.72 -9.26 -0.13
N ILE A 307 -27.57 -8.84 -0.67
CA ILE A 307 -26.53 -8.10 0.07
C ILE A 307 -27.06 -6.74 0.57
N ALA A 308 -27.91 -6.07 -0.19
CA ALA A 308 -28.45 -4.77 0.21
C ALA A 308 -29.34 -4.90 1.46
N LYS A 309 -30.17 -5.94 1.49
CA LYS A 309 -30.98 -6.26 2.69
C LYS A 309 -30.13 -6.63 3.88
N LEU A 310 -29.04 -7.41 3.67
CA LEU A 310 -28.09 -7.72 4.73
C LEU A 310 -27.44 -6.46 5.30
N ALA A 311 -27.02 -5.52 4.47
CA ALA A 311 -26.41 -4.27 4.92
C ALA A 311 -27.36 -3.45 5.81
N ILE A 312 -28.63 -3.31 5.38
CA ILE A 312 -29.67 -2.60 6.17
C ILE A 312 -29.90 -3.30 7.51
N GLU A 313 -29.93 -4.62 7.53
CA GLU A 313 -30.16 -5.38 8.76
C GLU A 313 -28.96 -5.33 9.68
N ALA A 314 -27.74 -5.39 9.14
CA ALA A 314 -26.49 -5.22 9.87
C ALA A 314 -26.45 -3.85 10.58
N GLU A 315 -26.83 -2.77 9.87
CA GLU A 315 -26.89 -1.42 10.41
C GLU A 315 -27.84 -1.34 11.62
N ARG A 316 -29.01 -1.98 11.54
CA ARG A 316 -29.99 -2.06 12.66
C ARG A 316 -29.41 -2.75 13.90
N HIS A 317 -28.46 -3.66 13.71
CA HIS A 317 -27.76 -4.36 14.78
C HIS A 317 -26.46 -3.67 15.21
N GLY A 318 -26.22 -2.45 14.75
CA GLY A 318 -25.04 -1.66 15.09
C GLY A 318 -23.77 -2.09 14.40
N ILE A 319 -23.87 -2.77 13.27
CA ILE A 319 -22.77 -3.16 12.39
C ILE A 319 -22.79 -2.22 11.18
N LEU A 320 -21.65 -1.59 10.88
CA LEU A 320 -21.52 -0.69 9.74
C LEU A 320 -20.42 -1.23 8.82
#